data_2982b05719c0b4515ea0d8ad8a76f28d
#
_entry.id   2982b05719c0b4515ea0d8ad8a76f28d
#
_cell.length_a   1.000
_cell.length_b   1.000
_cell.length_c   1.000
_cell.angle_alpha   90.00
_cell.angle_beta   90.00
_cell.angle_gamma   90.00
#
_symmetry.space_group_name_H-M   'P 1'
#
loop_
_entity.id
_entity.type
_entity.pdbx_description
1 polymer ?
#
loop_
_entity_poly.entity_id
_entity_poly.type
_entity_poly.pdbx_seq_one_letter_code
_entity_poly.pdbx_strand_id
1 'polypeptide(L)' 'MVLGFSIALIVFSLLLMLLVLMHKG' A
#
# COMPACT_ATOMS: atom_id res chain seq x y z
N MET A 1 -14.70 -3.80 -11.29
CA MET A 1 -14.72 -5.10 -10.63
C MET A 1 -14.11 -5.00 -9.25
N VAL A 2 -14.76 -5.64 -8.29
CA VAL A 2 -14.34 -5.53 -6.87
C VAL A 2 -12.95 -6.10 -6.63
N LEU A 3 -12.61 -7.18 -7.32
CA LEU A 3 -11.30 -7.83 -7.14
C LEU A 3 -10.15 -6.90 -7.49
N GLY A 4 -10.25 -6.21 -8.62
CA GLY A 4 -9.21 -5.26 -9.02
C GLY A 4 -9.05 -4.12 -8.03
N PHE A 5 -10.17 -3.62 -7.55
CA PHE A 5 -10.17 -2.54 -6.58
C PHE A 5 -9.52 -2.98 -5.26
N SER A 6 -9.85 -4.19 -4.80
CA SER A 6 -9.27 -4.73 -3.57
C SER A 6 -7.75 -4.88 -3.68
N ILE A 7 -7.28 -5.41 -4.79
CA ILE A 7 -5.85 -5.59 -5.01
C ILE A 7 -5.14 -4.24 -5.02
N ALA A 8 -5.73 -3.25 -5.66
CA ALA A 8 -5.16 -1.91 -5.69
C ALA A 8 -5.01 -1.32 -4.28
N LEU A 9 -6.00 -1.54 -3.43
CA LEU A 9 -5.95 -1.07 -2.05
C LEU A 9 -4.83 -1.76 -1.26
N ILE A 10 -4.68 -3.06 -1.44
CA ILE A 10 -3.64 -3.82 -0.75
C ILE A 10 -2.26 -3.33 -1.17
N VAL A 11 -2.03 -3.18 -2.46
CA VAL A 11 -0.75 -2.70 -2.98
C VAL A 11 -0.45 -1.29 -2.47
N PHE A 12 -1.45 -0.42 -2.48
CA PHE A 12 -1.29 0.95 -2.00
C PHE A 12 -0.91 0.96 -0.52
N SER A 13 -1.57 0.12 0.28
CA SER A 13 -1.27 0.02 1.71
C SER A 13 0.16 -0.42 1.97
N LEU A 14 0.63 -1.41 1.22
CA LEU A 14 2.02 -1.88 1.34
C LEU A 14 3.01 -0.78 0.99
N LEU A 15 2.73 -0.03 -0.07
CA LEU A 15 3.59 1.08 -0.46
C LEU A 15 3.67 2.15 0.63
N LEU A 16 2.54 2.48 1.25
CA LEU A 16 2.52 3.44 2.33
C LEU A 16 3.31 2.96 3.53
N MET A 17 3.20 1.68 3.86
CA MET A 17 4.00 1.10 4.94
C MET A 17 5.50 1.23 4.68
N LEU A 18 5.92 0.91 3.47
CA LEU A 18 7.32 1.01 3.09
C LEU A 18 7.82 2.46 3.20
N LEU A 19 6.99 3.41 2.75
CA LEU A 19 7.35 4.82 2.82
C LEU A 19 7.58 5.27 4.27
N VAL A 20 6.71 4.84 5.18
CA VAL A 20 6.85 5.18 6.60
C VAL A 20 8.14 4.61 7.16
N LEU A 21 8.46 3.35 6.82
CA LEU A 21 9.68 2.72 7.29
C LEU A 21 10.94 3.40 6.75
N MET A 22 10.88 3.83 5.50
CA MET A 22 12.03 4.51 4.88
C MET A 22 12.24 5.92 5.42
N HIS A 23 11.16 6.58 5.84
CA HIS A 23 11.26 7.92 6.39
C HIS A 23 11.43 7.93 7.91
N LYS A 24 11.51 6.76 8.50
CA LYS A 24 11.73 6.65 9.94
C LYS A 24 13.15 7.07 10.28
N GLY A 25 13.28 8.06 11.04
CA GLY A 25 14.57 8.54 11.42
C GLY A 25 14.69 9.99 11.50
#